data_77e381a38eeb74ba315536e2b0b02380
#
_entry.id   77e381a38eeb74ba315536e2b0b02380
#
_cell.length_a   1.000
_cell.length_b   1.000
_cell.length_c   1.000
_cell.angle_alpha   90.00
_cell.angle_beta   90.00
_cell.angle_gamma   90.00
#
_symmetry.space_group_name_H-M   'P 1'
#
loop_
_entity.id
_entity.type
_entity.pdbx_description
1 polymer ?
#
loop_
_entity_poly.entity_id
_entity_poly.type
_entity_poly.pdbx_seq_one_letter_code
_entity_poly.pdbx_strand_id
1 'polypeptide(L)'
;MKKEWMKYAGSMQQLAYARAVVYREGRAGQMNAWEVKSGDLTFHVMADKCLDVSDFSYKGMNMTFLAKPGLEGRNQFDTNGQEAQRSIMGGLFFTCGLENICAPCTVDGKDYPMHGRMRTTPAEHTGADACFDGDDYVITVKGEMREAELFGENMVIRRTIETRLGENSILVMDEIENQAFRPEPLMLLYHCNIGYPFLDETCELVLPTKQVTGREEFSGQHADRWNRMDEPKANEQEYVFIHDMAEEEDGATMAMVVNHGRQLAMCLEFNRKNLPYFMEWKSTATGDYVLGLEPSNSSVYGKMYHIEQQKVHYLQPFEKEVNRLKFTVLEGTEEINRCRERILRIKGE
;
A
#
# COMPACT_ATOMS: atom_id res chain seq x y z
N MET A 1 28.68 0.38 -13.53
CA MET A 1 28.98 1.81 -13.36
C MET A 1 27.83 2.63 -13.90
N LYS A 2 26.94 3.06 -13.00
CA LYS A 2 25.65 3.72 -13.39
C LYS A 2 25.85 5.11 -14.03
N LYS A 3 26.96 5.84 -13.73
CA LYS A 3 27.33 7.10 -14.40
C LYS A 3 27.65 6.95 -15.91
N GLU A 4 27.77 5.74 -16.42
CA GLU A 4 27.96 5.54 -17.88
C GLU A 4 26.79 6.01 -18.71
N TRP A 5 25.57 6.02 -18.13
CA TRP A 5 24.42 6.58 -18.82
C TRP A 5 24.59 8.05 -19.23
N MET A 6 25.35 8.81 -18.46
CA MET A 6 25.66 10.22 -18.77
C MET A 6 26.43 10.39 -20.08
N LYS A 7 27.05 9.35 -20.60
CA LYS A 7 27.69 9.38 -21.93
C LYS A 7 26.70 9.47 -23.08
N TYR A 8 25.45 9.03 -22.83
CA TYR A 8 24.41 8.95 -23.84
C TYR A 8 23.25 9.92 -23.56
N ALA A 9 23.03 10.31 -22.32
CA ALA A 9 21.94 11.17 -21.91
C ALA A 9 22.43 12.61 -21.66
N GLY A 10 21.98 13.56 -22.44
CA GLY A 10 22.24 15.00 -22.20
C GLY A 10 21.51 15.54 -20.96
N SER A 11 20.44 14.87 -20.55
CA SER A 11 19.74 15.11 -19.29
C SER A 11 19.33 13.78 -18.69
N MET A 12 19.56 13.58 -17.40
CA MET A 12 19.10 12.39 -16.67
C MET A 12 17.59 12.24 -16.70
N GLN A 13 16.83 13.29 -16.95
CA GLN A 13 15.36 13.23 -17.12
C GLN A 13 14.91 12.38 -18.33
N GLN A 14 15.81 12.02 -19.25
CA GLN A 14 15.51 11.03 -20.30
C GLN A 14 15.31 9.64 -19.70
N LEU A 15 15.92 9.34 -18.56
CA LEU A 15 15.96 8.02 -17.92
C LEU A 15 15.15 7.99 -16.63
N ALA A 16 15.25 9.05 -15.81
CA ALA A 16 14.66 9.09 -14.48
C ALA A 16 14.34 10.53 -14.06
N TYR A 17 13.18 10.74 -13.45
CA TYR A 17 12.73 12.04 -12.94
C TYR A 17 11.62 11.90 -11.90
N ALA A 18 11.42 12.97 -11.12
CA ALA A 18 10.16 13.26 -10.45
C ALA A 18 9.67 14.64 -10.92
N ARG A 19 8.41 14.74 -11.35
CA ARG A 19 7.79 15.95 -11.88
C ARG A 19 6.48 16.23 -11.18
N ALA A 20 6.28 17.47 -10.74
CA ALA A 20 4.99 17.91 -10.23
C ALA A 20 3.99 17.99 -11.39
N VAL A 21 2.83 17.37 -11.20
CA VAL A 21 1.71 17.37 -12.15
C VAL A 21 0.42 17.77 -11.46
N VAL A 22 -0.51 18.34 -12.21
CA VAL A 22 -1.84 18.73 -11.73
C VAL A 22 -2.88 18.15 -12.67
N TYR A 23 -3.82 17.39 -12.15
CA TYR A 23 -4.97 16.91 -12.90
C TYR A 23 -5.92 18.07 -13.17
N ARG A 24 -6.46 18.17 -14.40
CA ARG A 24 -7.22 19.35 -14.81
C ARG A 24 -8.70 19.16 -14.94
N GLU A 25 -9.19 17.93 -15.05
CA GLU A 25 -10.59 17.66 -15.34
C GLU A 25 -11.19 16.54 -14.49
N GLY A 26 -12.50 16.43 -14.53
CA GLY A 26 -13.24 15.39 -13.83
C GLY A 26 -13.14 15.51 -12.32
N ARG A 27 -13.37 14.41 -11.65
CA ARG A 27 -13.30 14.31 -10.19
C ARG A 27 -11.90 14.48 -9.63
N ALA A 28 -10.88 14.21 -10.44
CA ALA A 28 -9.49 14.44 -10.10
C ALA A 28 -9.06 15.90 -10.29
N GLY A 29 -9.91 16.78 -10.81
CA GLY A 29 -9.56 18.17 -11.12
C GLY A 29 -8.95 18.90 -9.94
N GLN A 30 -7.81 19.58 -10.18
CA GLN A 30 -6.97 20.30 -9.22
C GLN A 30 -6.15 19.42 -8.26
N MET A 31 -6.19 18.09 -8.38
CA MET A 31 -5.33 17.24 -7.56
C MET A 31 -3.87 17.35 -8.01
N ASN A 32 -2.98 17.45 -7.02
CA ASN A 32 -1.54 17.50 -7.19
C ASN A 32 -0.93 16.11 -7.04
N ALA A 33 0.05 15.79 -7.86
CA ALA A 33 0.80 14.56 -7.79
C ALA A 33 2.26 14.76 -8.22
N TRP A 34 3.09 13.80 -7.90
CA TRP A 34 4.43 13.64 -8.46
C TRP A 34 4.42 12.47 -9.44
N GLU A 35 4.63 12.74 -10.73
CA GLU A 35 4.93 11.71 -11.72
C GLU A 35 6.38 11.30 -11.57
N VAL A 36 6.63 10.03 -11.28
CA VAL A 36 7.97 9.47 -11.11
C VAL A 36 8.26 8.45 -12.20
N LYS A 37 9.40 8.61 -12.85
CA LYS A 37 9.98 7.62 -13.75
C LYS A 37 11.35 7.20 -13.24
N SER A 38 11.63 5.90 -13.21
CA SER A 38 12.93 5.31 -12.86
C SER A 38 13.20 4.12 -13.77
N GLY A 39 13.85 4.37 -14.92
CA GLY A 39 14.06 3.34 -15.93
C GLY A 39 12.75 2.76 -16.47
N ASP A 40 12.50 1.50 -16.16
CA ASP A 40 11.29 0.77 -16.58
C ASP A 40 10.07 1.00 -15.67
N LEU A 41 10.26 1.64 -14.51
CA LEU A 41 9.19 1.98 -13.58
C LEU A 41 8.60 3.36 -13.89
N THR A 42 7.28 3.45 -13.81
CA THR A 42 6.54 4.73 -13.83
C THR A 42 5.40 4.64 -12.83
N PHE A 43 5.23 5.67 -11.97
CA PHE A 43 4.17 5.73 -10.98
C PHE A 43 3.84 7.18 -10.59
N HIS A 44 2.65 7.39 -10.01
CA HIS A 44 2.26 8.68 -9.46
C HIS A 44 2.10 8.61 -7.95
N VAL A 45 2.67 9.60 -7.27
CA VAL A 45 2.54 9.82 -5.83
C VAL A 45 1.57 10.98 -5.62
N MET A 46 0.41 10.70 -5.02
CA MET A 46 -0.71 11.63 -4.90
C MET A 46 -0.53 12.55 -3.70
N ALA A 47 -0.12 13.79 -3.92
CA ALA A 47 0.07 14.77 -2.84
C ALA A 47 -1.24 15.05 -2.07
N ASP A 48 -2.38 15.03 -2.75
CA ASP A 48 -3.69 15.28 -2.14
C ASP A 48 -4.35 14.02 -1.54
N LYS A 49 -3.66 12.87 -1.55
CA LYS A 49 -4.12 11.59 -0.97
C LYS A 49 -2.98 10.90 -0.21
N CYS A 50 -2.58 11.48 0.90
CA CYS A 50 -1.59 10.91 1.82
C CYS A 50 -0.24 10.52 1.19
N LEU A 51 0.18 11.12 0.07
CA LEU A 51 1.32 10.65 -0.72
C LEU A 51 1.24 9.15 -1.08
N ASP A 52 0.02 8.61 -1.20
CA ASP A 52 -0.23 7.26 -1.65
C ASP A 52 0.08 7.12 -3.15
N VAL A 53 0.38 5.89 -3.59
CA VAL A 53 0.73 5.62 -4.99
C VAL A 53 -0.50 5.14 -5.74
N SER A 54 -1.03 5.98 -6.67
CA SER A 54 -2.28 5.72 -7.37
C SER A 54 -2.16 4.69 -8.50
N ASP A 55 -1.03 4.64 -9.14
CA ASP A 55 -0.72 3.73 -10.24
C ASP A 55 0.75 3.35 -10.20
N PHE A 56 1.06 2.20 -10.76
CA PHE A 56 2.41 1.70 -10.85
C PHE A 56 2.52 0.80 -12.08
N SER A 57 3.46 1.13 -12.96
CA SER A 57 3.69 0.40 -14.21
C SER A 57 5.14 -0.04 -14.33
N TYR A 58 5.32 -1.23 -14.85
CA TYR A 58 6.61 -1.79 -15.23
C TYR A 58 6.65 -2.05 -16.73
N LYS A 59 7.63 -1.47 -17.44
CA LYS A 59 7.74 -1.54 -18.91
C LYS A 59 6.44 -1.15 -19.63
N GLY A 60 5.70 -0.18 -19.06
CA GLY A 60 4.43 0.31 -19.59
C GLY A 60 3.21 -0.57 -19.26
N MET A 61 3.38 -1.69 -18.58
CA MET A 61 2.27 -2.53 -18.13
C MET A 61 1.81 -2.10 -16.74
N ASN A 62 0.52 -1.79 -16.60
CA ASN A 62 -0.07 -1.51 -15.29
C ASN A 62 -0.06 -2.75 -14.38
N MET A 63 0.29 -2.55 -13.12
CA MET A 63 0.35 -3.61 -12.11
C MET A 63 -0.65 -3.40 -10.96
N THR A 64 -1.41 -2.30 -10.97
CA THR A 64 -2.25 -1.89 -9.85
C THR A 64 -3.73 -1.90 -10.21
N PHE A 65 -4.56 -2.01 -9.18
CA PHE A 65 -6.00 -1.85 -9.32
C PHE A 65 -6.40 -0.38 -9.15
N LEU A 66 -7.15 0.16 -10.10
CA LEU A 66 -7.85 1.43 -9.95
C LEU A 66 -9.33 1.14 -9.77
N ALA A 67 -9.87 1.53 -8.61
CA ALA A 67 -11.28 1.31 -8.29
C ALA A 67 -12.22 2.16 -9.18
N LYS A 68 -13.48 1.74 -9.34
CA LYS A 68 -14.48 2.43 -10.18
C LYS A 68 -14.65 3.94 -9.89
N PRO A 69 -14.56 4.43 -8.64
CA PRO A 69 -14.55 5.86 -8.38
C PRO A 69 -13.39 6.59 -9.06
N GLY A 70 -12.25 5.95 -9.23
CA GLY A 70 -11.04 6.56 -9.74
C GLY A 70 -10.41 7.53 -8.75
N LEU A 71 -9.74 8.55 -9.28
CA LEU A 71 -9.17 9.63 -8.47
C LEU A 71 -10.24 10.66 -8.14
N GLU A 72 -10.45 10.87 -6.86
CA GLU A 72 -11.44 11.81 -6.32
C GLU A 72 -10.77 12.83 -5.41
N GLY A 73 -10.99 14.12 -5.65
CA GLY A 73 -10.54 15.19 -4.78
C GLY A 73 -11.31 15.24 -3.45
N ARG A 74 -10.65 15.70 -2.39
CA ARG A 74 -11.17 15.69 -1.01
C ARG A 74 -12.55 16.33 -0.83
N ASN A 75 -12.85 17.37 -1.59
CA ASN A 75 -14.04 18.20 -1.37
C ASN A 75 -15.27 17.77 -2.20
N GLN A 76 -15.22 16.62 -2.86
CA GLN A 76 -16.26 16.25 -3.84
C GLN A 76 -17.29 15.23 -3.31
N PHE A 77 -17.10 14.70 -2.11
CA PHE A 77 -18.00 13.71 -1.50
C PHE A 77 -17.82 13.67 0.03
N ASP A 78 -18.82 13.12 0.69
CA ASP A 78 -18.78 12.81 2.11
C ASP A 78 -17.97 11.53 2.34
N THR A 79 -17.02 11.56 3.29
CA THR A 79 -16.20 10.40 3.66
C THR A 79 -16.76 9.65 4.87
N ASN A 80 -17.89 10.08 5.44
CA ASN A 80 -18.48 9.45 6.62
C ASN A 80 -19.11 8.09 6.30
N GLY A 81 -19.06 7.17 7.25
CA GLY A 81 -19.67 5.86 7.14
C GLY A 81 -19.29 5.12 5.86
N GLN A 82 -20.27 4.53 5.21
CA GLN A 82 -20.13 3.77 3.96
C GLN A 82 -19.88 4.65 2.72
N GLU A 83 -20.18 5.94 2.76
CA GLU A 83 -19.89 6.87 1.65
C GLU A 83 -18.40 6.94 1.33
N ALA A 84 -17.54 6.57 2.29
CA ALA A 84 -16.11 6.42 2.09
C ALA A 84 -15.74 5.53 0.88
N GLN A 85 -16.57 4.54 0.53
CA GLN A 85 -16.36 3.68 -0.64
C GLN A 85 -16.35 4.46 -1.96
N ARG A 86 -17.01 5.63 -2.04
CA ARG A 86 -17.02 6.47 -3.24
C ARG A 86 -15.72 7.21 -3.50
N SER A 87 -14.77 7.14 -2.56
CA SER A 87 -13.48 7.84 -2.61
C SER A 87 -12.27 6.92 -2.52
N ILE A 88 -12.50 5.62 -2.43
CA ILE A 88 -11.41 4.63 -2.45
C ILE A 88 -10.89 4.55 -3.88
N MET A 89 -9.64 4.95 -4.09
CA MET A 89 -9.00 4.93 -5.40
C MET A 89 -8.45 3.54 -5.78
N GLY A 90 -8.07 2.72 -4.78
CA GLY A 90 -7.19 1.58 -4.98
C GLY A 90 -5.74 2.04 -5.05
N GLY A 91 -5.09 1.90 -6.20
CA GLY A 91 -3.68 2.24 -6.38
C GLY A 91 -2.75 1.11 -5.96
N LEU A 92 -1.41 1.32 -6.10
CA LEU A 92 -0.44 0.37 -5.57
C LEU A 92 -0.65 0.17 -4.06
N PHE A 93 -0.89 1.26 -3.36
CA PHE A 93 -1.42 1.23 -2.01
C PHE A 93 -2.15 2.53 -1.67
N PHE A 94 -3.06 2.44 -0.69
CA PHE A 94 -3.58 3.60 0.03
C PHE A 94 -3.51 3.35 1.55
N THR A 95 -3.33 4.44 2.30
CA THR A 95 -3.09 4.40 3.74
C THR A 95 -4.40 4.50 4.51
N CYS A 96 -4.76 3.44 5.23
CA CYS A 96 -5.90 3.44 6.15
C CYS A 96 -5.44 3.80 7.56
N GLY A 97 -6.19 4.63 8.22
CA GLY A 97 -5.89 5.05 9.61
C GLY A 97 -6.16 6.53 9.83
N LEU A 98 -5.63 7.12 10.91
CA LEU A 98 -4.83 6.52 12.01
C LEU A 98 -5.70 6.13 13.21
N GLU A 99 -6.91 6.65 13.30
CA GLU A 99 -7.83 6.34 14.40
C GLU A 99 -8.69 5.09 14.13
N ASN A 100 -8.92 4.73 12.87
CA ASN A 100 -9.76 3.58 12.49
C ASN A 100 -9.28 2.96 11.17
N ILE A 101 -9.42 1.66 11.03
CA ILE A 101 -9.26 0.89 9.79
C ILE A 101 -10.50 0.01 9.54
N CYS A 102 -10.66 -0.49 8.30
CA CYS A 102 -11.76 -1.34 7.88
C CYS A 102 -13.13 -0.68 8.05
N ALA A 103 -14.12 -1.38 8.64
CA ALA A 103 -15.50 -0.91 8.72
C ALA A 103 -15.64 0.41 9.50
N PRO A 104 -16.62 1.27 9.13
CA PRO A 104 -16.95 2.44 9.92
C PRO A 104 -17.55 2.02 11.27
N CYS A 105 -17.34 2.84 12.30
CA CYS A 105 -17.91 2.58 13.64
C CYS A 105 -18.17 3.88 14.39
N THR A 106 -18.93 3.77 15.48
CA THR A 106 -19.15 4.87 16.44
C THR A 106 -18.66 4.42 17.81
N VAL A 107 -17.78 5.19 18.44
CA VAL A 107 -17.25 4.93 19.78
C VAL A 107 -17.42 6.19 20.62
N ASP A 108 -18.07 6.07 21.77
CA ASP A 108 -18.32 7.18 22.72
C ASP A 108 -18.97 8.41 22.05
N GLY A 109 -19.83 8.17 21.05
CA GLY A 109 -20.52 9.21 20.29
C GLY A 109 -19.69 9.89 19.19
N LYS A 110 -18.44 9.48 18.98
CA LYS A 110 -17.59 9.92 17.85
C LYS A 110 -17.68 8.90 16.69
N ASP A 111 -17.98 9.39 15.49
CA ASP A 111 -18.04 8.59 14.28
C ASP A 111 -16.67 8.49 13.62
N TYR A 112 -16.32 7.26 13.22
CA TYR A 112 -15.09 6.94 12.52
C TYR A 112 -15.43 6.40 11.13
N PRO A 113 -14.95 7.04 10.05
CA PRO A 113 -15.24 6.60 8.69
C PRO A 113 -14.54 5.29 8.36
N MET A 114 -15.05 4.59 7.34
CA MET A 114 -14.39 3.42 6.77
C MET A 114 -12.95 3.75 6.36
N HIS A 115 -12.00 2.91 6.78
CA HIS A 115 -10.56 3.06 6.55
C HIS A 115 -9.95 4.38 7.05
N GLY A 116 -10.62 5.07 7.99
CA GLY A 116 -10.10 6.29 8.59
C GLY A 116 -10.05 7.50 7.64
N ARG A 117 -9.36 8.54 8.06
CA ARG A 117 -9.28 9.84 7.36
C ARG A 117 -7.97 10.05 6.61
N MET A 118 -6.90 9.33 6.99
CA MET A 118 -5.56 9.55 6.45
C MET A 118 -5.51 9.45 4.92
N ARG A 119 -6.18 8.46 4.30
CA ARG A 119 -6.26 8.24 2.84
C ARG A 119 -6.78 9.44 2.02
N THR A 120 -7.42 10.42 2.66
CA THR A 120 -7.91 11.65 2.03
C THR A 120 -7.24 12.90 2.57
N THR A 121 -6.22 12.76 3.40
CA THR A 121 -5.45 13.87 3.97
C THR A 121 -4.40 14.34 2.98
N PRO A 122 -4.42 15.60 2.53
CA PRO A 122 -3.38 16.16 1.68
C PRO A 122 -2.05 16.25 2.43
N ALA A 123 -0.96 16.08 1.70
CA ALA A 123 0.37 16.26 2.24
C ALA A 123 0.79 17.74 2.25
N GLU A 124 1.50 18.11 3.29
CA GLU A 124 2.21 19.40 3.45
C GLU A 124 3.71 19.19 3.27
N HIS A 125 4.45 20.28 3.02
CA HIS A 125 5.91 20.26 2.87
C HIS A 125 6.38 19.23 1.84
N THR A 126 5.60 19.03 0.77
CA THR A 126 5.93 18.07 -0.27
C THR A 126 7.15 18.55 -1.08
N GLY A 127 7.98 17.60 -1.42
CA GLY A 127 9.14 17.84 -2.27
C GLY A 127 9.59 16.57 -2.98
N ALA A 128 10.24 16.76 -4.13
CA ALA A 128 10.90 15.68 -4.83
C ALA A 128 12.31 16.09 -5.22
N ASP A 129 13.22 15.12 -5.20
CA ASP A 129 14.60 15.29 -5.65
C ASP A 129 14.99 14.12 -6.56
N ALA A 130 15.92 14.38 -7.47
CA ALA A 130 16.49 13.38 -8.35
C ALA A 130 17.98 13.71 -8.56
N CYS A 131 18.85 13.02 -7.84
CA CYS A 131 20.27 13.31 -7.78
C CYS A 131 21.16 12.06 -7.69
N PHE A 132 22.44 12.24 -7.91
CA PHE A 132 23.44 11.20 -7.65
C PHE A 132 23.76 11.13 -6.16
N ASP A 133 23.62 9.93 -5.60
CA ASP A 133 24.19 9.51 -4.32
C ASP A 133 25.29 8.48 -4.63
N GLY A 134 26.55 8.92 -4.56
CA GLY A 134 27.67 8.11 -5.05
C GLY A 134 27.54 7.82 -6.55
N ASP A 135 27.42 6.53 -6.89
CA ASP A 135 27.23 6.06 -8.27
C ASP A 135 25.77 5.81 -8.63
N ASP A 136 24.85 5.88 -7.68
CA ASP A 136 23.43 5.64 -7.87
C ASP A 136 22.69 6.95 -8.16
N TYR A 137 21.77 6.91 -9.13
CA TYR A 137 20.84 8.03 -9.37
C TYR A 137 19.55 7.74 -8.62
N VAL A 138 19.32 8.51 -7.56
CA VAL A 138 18.23 8.30 -6.61
C VAL A 138 17.14 9.33 -6.85
N ILE A 139 15.90 8.87 -6.89
CA ILE A 139 14.71 9.71 -6.93
C ILE A 139 13.99 9.57 -5.60
N THR A 140 13.66 10.70 -4.98
CA THR A 140 12.98 10.74 -3.67
C THR A 140 11.78 11.67 -3.77
N VAL A 141 10.63 11.23 -3.26
CA VAL A 141 9.43 12.05 -3.02
C VAL A 141 9.13 12.01 -1.53
N LYS A 142 8.87 13.16 -0.91
CA LYS A 142 8.61 13.26 0.54
C LYS A 142 7.53 14.27 0.86
N GLY A 143 6.94 14.15 2.04
CA GLY A 143 5.98 15.10 2.60
C GLY A 143 5.46 14.66 3.97
N GLU A 144 4.66 15.52 4.57
CA GLU A 144 4.07 15.33 5.88
C GLU A 144 2.53 15.34 5.77
N MET A 145 1.86 14.38 6.39
CA MET A 145 0.41 14.32 6.50
C MET A 145 0.02 14.37 7.96
N ARG A 146 -0.98 15.21 8.27
CA ARG A 146 -1.44 15.45 9.64
C ARG A 146 -2.90 15.07 9.79
N GLU A 147 -3.19 14.18 10.73
CA GLU A 147 -4.54 13.91 11.23
C GLU A 147 -4.68 14.57 12.58
N ALA A 148 -5.52 15.60 12.65
CA ALA A 148 -5.67 16.39 13.86
C ALA A 148 -7.10 16.93 14.01
N GLU A 149 -7.55 17.10 15.27
CA GLU A 149 -8.83 17.68 15.63
C GLU A 149 -8.62 18.81 16.65
N LEU A 150 -9.42 19.88 16.57
CA LEU A 150 -9.41 20.93 17.60
C LEU A 150 -9.78 20.33 18.96
N PHE A 151 -8.88 20.43 19.95
CA PHE A 151 -8.94 19.76 21.26
C PHE A 151 -8.87 18.23 21.21
N GLY A 152 -8.55 17.66 20.05
CA GLY A 152 -8.47 16.23 19.78
C GLY A 152 -7.05 15.71 19.58
N GLU A 153 -6.93 14.73 18.70
CA GLU A 153 -5.68 14.10 18.28
C GLU A 153 -4.77 15.07 17.50
N ASN A 154 -3.49 14.73 17.45
CA ASN A 154 -2.49 15.40 16.61
C ASN A 154 -1.42 14.38 16.21
N MET A 155 -1.72 13.63 15.16
CA MET A 155 -0.89 12.57 14.62
C MET A 155 -0.29 12.97 13.28
N VAL A 156 0.97 12.64 13.06
CA VAL A 156 1.71 13.02 11.86
C VAL A 156 2.37 11.81 11.24
N ILE A 157 2.24 11.66 9.91
CA ILE A 157 3.07 10.77 9.11
C ILE A 157 4.04 11.60 8.28
N ARG A 158 5.34 11.30 8.37
CA ARG A 158 6.36 11.80 7.44
C ARG A 158 6.74 10.67 6.51
N ARG A 159 6.30 10.76 5.26
CA ARG A 159 6.56 9.74 4.24
C ARG A 159 7.71 10.13 3.35
N THR A 160 8.56 9.15 3.06
CA THR A 160 9.56 9.20 2.01
C THR A 160 9.38 8.02 1.09
N ILE A 161 9.28 8.27 -0.21
CA ILE A 161 9.26 7.23 -1.26
C ILE A 161 10.55 7.39 -2.06
N GLU A 162 11.35 6.31 -2.12
CA GLU A 162 12.64 6.28 -2.81
C GLU A 162 12.64 5.20 -3.91
N THR A 163 13.26 5.51 -5.04
CA THR A 163 13.61 4.54 -6.08
C THR A 163 14.97 4.88 -6.68
N ARG A 164 15.67 3.86 -7.17
CA ARG A 164 17.02 4.00 -7.77
C ARG A 164 16.99 3.57 -9.22
N LEU A 165 17.57 4.37 -10.09
CA LEU A 165 17.67 4.06 -11.51
C LEU A 165 18.41 2.73 -11.72
N GLY A 166 17.77 1.81 -12.42
CA GLY A 166 18.26 0.45 -12.67
C GLY A 166 17.89 -0.57 -11.60
N GLU A 167 17.09 -0.16 -10.61
CA GLU A 167 16.40 -1.07 -9.70
C GLU A 167 14.91 -1.07 -10.02
N ASN A 168 14.29 -2.25 -10.04
CA ASN A 168 12.85 -2.38 -10.28
C ASN A 168 12.09 -2.35 -8.95
N SER A 169 12.44 -1.41 -8.08
CA SER A 169 11.84 -1.33 -6.73
C SER A 169 11.56 0.10 -6.30
N ILE A 170 10.58 0.23 -5.40
CA ILE A 170 10.35 1.44 -4.60
C ILE A 170 10.37 1.07 -3.12
N LEU A 171 10.92 1.98 -2.31
CA LEU A 171 10.92 1.89 -0.85
C LEU A 171 10.06 3.01 -0.29
N VAL A 172 9.03 2.65 0.46
CA VAL A 172 8.17 3.57 1.22
C VAL A 172 8.62 3.52 2.68
N MET A 173 8.93 4.67 3.24
CA MET A 173 9.32 4.83 4.64
C MET A 173 8.39 5.83 5.29
N ASP A 174 7.70 5.42 6.36
CA ASP A 174 6.83 6.26 7.17
C ASP A 174 7.40 6.39 8.57
N GLU A 175 7.64 7.62 9.01
CA GLU A 175 7.81 7.97 10.42
C GLU A 175 6.46 8.52 10.91
N ILE A 176 5.86 7.83 11.87
CA ILE A 176 4.58 8.20 12.48
C ILE A 176 4.88 8.73 13.88
N GLU A 177 4.37 9.91 14.19
CA GLU A 177 4.63 10.61 15.46
C GLU A 177 3.30 11.06 16.10
N ASN A 178 3.14 10.79 17.39
CA ASN A 178 2.11 11.39 18.19
C ASN A 178 2.60 12.77 18.70
N GLN A 179 2.06 13.87 18.16
CA GLN A 179 2.36 15.23 18.60
C GLN A 179 1.34 15.79 19.58
N ALA A 180 0.38 14.98 20.06
CA ALA A 180 -0.49 15.33 21.15
C ALA A 180 0.21 15.17 22.51
N PHE A 181 -0.35 15.79 23.57
CA PHE A 181 0.16 15.69 24.96
C PHE A 181 -0.53 14.58 25.77
N ARG A 182 -1.11 13.60 25.06
CA ARG A 182 -1.76 12.41 25.63
C ARG A 182 -1.49 11.20 24.72
N PRO A 183 -1.62 9.97 25.24
CA PRO A 183 -1.56 8.79 24.38
C PRO A 183 -2.66 8.84 23.31
N GLU A 184 -2.30 8.59 22.06
CA GLU A 184 -3.24 8.51 20.95
C GLU A 184 -3.22 7.11 20.33
N PRO A 185 -4.38 6.58 19.91
CA PRO A 185 -4.42 5.30 19.22
C PRO A 185 -3.73 5.37 17.85
N LEU A 186 -3.02 4.33 17.51
CA LEU A 186 -2.49 4.12 16.16
C LEU A 186 -3.07 2.84 15.57
N MET A 187 -4.00 2.99 14.63
CA MET A 187 -4.52 1.90 13.79
C MET A 187 -4.09 2.19 12.36
N LEU A 188 -3.23 1.36 11.81
CA LEU A 188 -2.62 1.58 10.50
C LEU A 188 -2.71 0.32 9.65
N LEU A 189 -3.15 0.47 8.41
CA LEU A 189 -3.16 -0.57 7.40
C LEU A 189 -2.72 0.03 6.06
N TYR A 190 -1.75 -0.61 5.42
CA TYR A 190 -1.35 -0.31 4.04
C TYR A 190 -2.14 -1.24 3.11
N HIS A 191 -3.12 -0.67 2.41
CA HIS A 191 -4.00 -1.43 1.51
C HIS A 191 -3.39 -1.48 0.11
N CYS A 192 -2.54 -2.49 -0.12
CA CYS A 192 -1.80 -2.63 -1.38
C CYS A 192 -2.64 -3.44 -2.38
N ASN A 193 -2.83 -2.92 -3.61
CA ASN A 193 -3.79 -3.51 -4.55
C ASN A 193 -3.13 -3.84 -5.88
N ILE A 194 -3.13 -5.11 -6.20
CA ILE A 194 -2.66 -5.65 -7.48
C ILE A 194 -3.84 -5.76 -8.44
N GLY A 195 -3.65 -5.38 -9.71
CA GLY A 195 -4.72 -5.33 -10.70
C GLY A 195 -4.29 -5.70 -12.12
N TYR A 196 -5.30 -5.75 -13.00
CA TYR A 196 -5.12 -6.06 -14.43
C TYR A 196 -4.35 -4.93 -15.15
N PRO A 197 -3.51 -5.21 -16.17
CA PRO A 197 -3.27 -6.50 -16.82
C PRO A 197 -2.19 -7.38 -16.18
N PHE A 198 -1.51 -6.95 -15.11
CA PHE A 198 -0.56 -7.84 -14.41
C PHE A 198 -1.31 -8.94 -13.66
N LEU A 199 -2.41 -8.64 -12.98
CA LEU A 199 -3.24 -9.63 -12.29
C LEU A 199 -4.21 -10.27 -13.27
N ASP A 200 -4.13 -11.59 -13.42
CA ASP A 200 -5.08 -12.43 -14.18
C ASP A 200 -5.22 -13.81 -13.49
N GLU A 201 -6.00 -14.71 -14.08
CA GLU A 201 -6.26 -16.06 -13.56
C GLU A 201 -5.02 -16.96 -13.50
N THR A 202 -3.91 -16.59 -14.14
CA THR A 202 -2.63 -17.31 -14.05
C THR A 202 -1.81 -16.90 -12.84
N CYS A 203 -2.30 -15.95 -12.04
CA CYS A 203 -1.60 -15.44 -10.87
C CYS A 203 -1.71 -16.38 -9.66
N GLU A 204 -0.59 -16.48 -8.94
CA GLU A 204 -0.44 -17.17 -7.67
C GLU A 204 0.07 -16.22 -6.61
N LEU A 205 -0.57 -16.25 -5.43
CA LEU A 205 -0.04 -15.58 -4.23
C LEU A 205 0.84 -16.54 -3.45
N VAL A 206 2.06 -16.13 -3.14
CA VAL A 206 3.04 -16.90 -2.37
C VAL A 206 3.36 -16.18 -1.08
N LEU A 207 3.04 -16.80 0.05
CA LEU A 207 3.22 -16.26 1.39
C LEU A 207 3.91 -17.25 2.30
N PRO A 208 4.71 -16.80 3.28
CA PRO A 208 5.22 -17.65 4.35
C PRO A 208 4.14 -17.84 5.44
N THR A 209 2.90 -18.18 5.04
CA THR A 209 1.78 -18.35 5.97
C THR A 209 1.79 -19.71 6.63
N LYS A 210 1.58 -19.74 7.95
CA LYS A 210 1.42 -20.95 8.76
C LYS A 210 -0.02 -21.41 8.80
N GLN A 211 -0.95 -20.45 8.85
CA GLN A 211 -2.38 -20.70 8.91
C GLN A 211 -3.15 -19.62 8.18
N VAL A 212 -4.24 -19.99 7.54
CA VAL A 212 -5.19 -19.08 6.88
C VAL A 212 -6.56 -19.26 7.49
N THR A 213 -7.25 -18.17 7.79
CA THR A 213 -8.64 -18.14 8.24
C THR A 213 -9.44 -17.13 7.43
N GLY A 214 -10.72 -17.43 7.15
CA GLY A 214 -11.62 -16.45 6.54
C GLY A 214 -12.17 -15.48 7.59
N ARG A 215 -12.36 -14.21 7.21
CA ARG A 215 -13.03 -13.22 8.08
C ARG A 215 -14.47 -13.62 8.37
N GLU A 216 -15.19 -14.04 7.33
CA GLU A 216 -16.56 -14.54 7.41
C GLU A 216 -16.62 -16.01 7.01
N GLU A 217 -17.81 -16.61 7.23
CA GLU A 217 -18.09 -18.01 6.88
C GLU A 217 -17.82 -18.27 5.38
N PHE A 218 -18.23 -17.36 4.48
CA PHE A 218 -18.01 -17.50 3.04
C PHE A 218 -16.52 -17.62 2.70
N SER A 219 -15.69 -16.71 3.21
CA SER A 219 -14.24 -16.75 3.01
C SER A 219 -13.63 -18.02 3.66
N GLY A 220 -14.11 -18.41 4.84
CA GLY A 220 -13.65 -19.61 5.53
C GLY A 220 -13.90 -20.91 4.75
N GLN A 221 -15.06 -21.02 4.10
CA GLN A 221 -15.40 -22.17 3.24
C GLN A 221 -14.51 -22.27 1.98
N HIS A 222 -13.85 -21.18 1.59
CA HIS A 222 -12.98 -21.10 0.41
C HIS A 222 -11.50 -20.90 0.76
N ALA A 223 -11.11 -21.22 2.00
CA ALA A 223 -9.73 -21.00 2.46
C ALA A 223 -8.68 -21.84 1.70
N ASP A 224 -9.08 -22.89 1.01
CA ASP A 224 -8.21 -23.69 0.13
C ASP A 224 -7.83 -22.98 -1.18
N ARG A 225 -8.45 -21.82 -1.46
CA ARG A 225 -8.28 -21.06 -2.71
C ARG A 225 -7.61 -19.70 -2.50
N TRP A 226 -7.09 -19.43 -1.31
CA TRP A 226 -6.48 -18.14 -1.00
C TRP A 226 -5.34 -17.78 -1.96
N ASN A 227 -4.52 -18.73 -2.36
CA ASN A 227 -3.28 -18.50 -3.09
C ASN A 227 -3.41 -18.42 -4.63
N ARG A 228 -4.63 -18.46 -5.16
CA ARG A 228 -4.86 -18.42 -6.61
C ARG A 228 -5.96 -17.45 -7.00
N MET A 229 -5.84 -16.88 -8.19
CA MET A 229 -6.92 -16.15 -8.82
C MET A 229 -7.77 -17.10 -9.67
N ASP A 230 -9.05 -16.77 -9.81
CA ASP A 230 -9.97 -17.44 -10.75
C ASP A 230 -10.34 -16.47 -11.86
N GLU A 231 -10.92 -16.97 -12.97
CA GLU A 231 -11.51 -16.12 -14.00
C GLU A 231 -12.60 -15.18 -13.41
N PRO A 232 -12.77 -13.97 -13.96
CA PRO A 232 -13.79 -13.05 -13.50
C PRO A 232 -15.20 -13.63 -13.58
N LYS A 233 -15.96 -13.55 -12.48
CA LYS A 233 -17.34 -14.04 -12.39
C LYS A 233 -18.31 -12.90 -12.08
N ALA A 234 -19.49 -12.92 -12.71
CA ALA A 234 -20.52 -11.94 -12.42
C ALA A 234 -21.07 -12.14 -10.98
N ASN A 235 -21.18 -11.05 -10.23
CA ASN A 235 -21.73 -11.01 -8.87
C ASN A 235 -21.01 -11.92 -7.86
N GLU A 236 -19.73 -12.25 -8.08
CA GLU A 236 -18.94 -12.96 -7.08
C GLU A 236 -18.77 -12.09 -5.84
N GLN A 237 -18.83 -12.71 -4.64
CA GLN A 237 -18.56 -12.03 -3.38
C GLN A 237 -17.06 -11.84 -3.19
N GLU A 238 -16.67 -10.83 -2.43
CA GLU A 238 -15.28 -10.66 -2.00
C GLU A 238 -14.86 -11.75 -1.02
N TYR A 239 -13.57 -12.05 -1.03
CA TYR A 239 -12.94 -12.92 -0.05
C TYR A 239 -12.02 -12.09 0.83
N VAL A 240 -12.04 -12.33 2.13
CA VAL A 240 -11.07 -11.75 3.07
C VAL A 240 -10.45 -12.86 3.88
N PHE A 241 -9.15 -13.06 3.71
CA PHE A 241 -8.37 -14.04 4.44
C PHE A 241 -7.44 -13.36 5.43
N ILE A 242 -7.25 -13.98 6.58
CA ILE A 242 -6.34 -13.55 7.64
C ILE A 242 -5.23 -14.59 7.71
N HIS A 243 -3.98 -14.13 7.59
CA HIS A 243 -2.81 -14.98 7.53
C HIS A 243 -1.97 -14.87 8.80
N ASP A 244 -1.68 -16.02 9.42
CA ASP A 244 -0.60 -16.11 10.40
C ASP A 244 0.72 -16.27 9.66
N MET A 245 1.41 -15.15 9.44
CA MET A 245 2.66 -15.10 8.68
C MET A 245 3.84 -15.55 9.54
N ALA A 246 4.79 -16.30 8.93
CA ALA A 246 6.11 -16.47 9.50
C ALA A 246 6.98 -15.23 9.22
N GLU A 247 8.07 -15.08 9.97
CA GLU A 247 9.01 -13.96 9.89
C GLU A 247 10.44 -14.43 10.15
N GLU A 248 11.41 -13.66 9.67
CA GLU A 248 12.83 -13.81 10.00
C GLU A 248 13.09 -13.34 11.45
N GLU A 249 14.26 -13.62 12.02
CA GLU A 249 14.60 -13.26 13.42
C GLU A 249 14.47 -11.75 13.72
N ASP A 250 14.67 -10.90 12.72
CA ASP A 250 14.53 -9.43 12.84
C ASP A 250 13.10 -8.95 12.63
N GLY A 251 12.14 -9.86 12.37
CA GLY A 251 10.73 -9.59 12.10
C GLY A 251 10.42 -9.32 10.61
N ALA A 252 11.39 -9.45 9.72
CA ALA A 252 11.17 -9.26 8.29
C ALA A 252 10.30 -10.41 7.71
N THR A 253 9.39 -10.04 6.82
CA THR A 253 8.56 -10.98 6.07
C THR A 253 8.22 -10.43 4.69
N MET A 254 7.55 -11.22 3.87
CA MET A 254 7.25 -10.81 2.50
C MET A 254 6.04 -11.53 1.92
N ALA A 255 5.45 -10.91 0.90
CA ALA A 255 4.39 -11.46 0.06
C ALA A 255 4.81 -11.35 -1.41
N MET A 256 4.50 -12.35 -2.24
CA MET A 256 4.81 -12.30 -3.66
C MET A 256 3.61 -12.75 -4.48
N VAL A 257 3.20 -11.93 -5.45
CA VAL A 257 2.23 -12.31 -6.48
C VAL A 257 3.00 -12.64 -7.76
N VAL A 258 2.83 -13.86 -8.26
CA VAL A 258 3.50 -14.35 -9.47
C VAL A 258 2.49 -14.48 -10.58
N ASN A 259 2.69 -13.79 -11.69
CA ASN A 259 1.99 -14.06 -12.94
C ASN A 259 2.82 -15.07 -13.77
N HIS A 260 2.36 -16.31 -13.80
CA HIS A 260 3.06 -17.39 -14.50
C HIS A 260 3.05 -17.22 -16.03
N GLY A 261 1.97 -16.68 -16.58
CA GLY A 261 1.82 -16.45 -18.01
C GLY A 261 2.79 -15.40 -18.54
N ARG A 262 3.18 -14.43 -17.71
CA ARG A 262 4.09 -13.32 -18.06
C ARG A 262 5.51 -13.50 -17.56
N GLN A 263 5.77 -14.48 -16.69
CA GLN A 263 7.04 -14.66 -15.97
C GLN A 263 7.46 -13.38 -15.22
N LEU A 264 6.50 -12.73 -14.58
CA LEU A 264 6.68 -11.53 -13.76
C LEU A 264 6.14 -11.77 -12.36
N ALA A 265 6.73 -11.10 -11.37
CA ALA A 265 6.17 -11.09 -10.03
C ALA A 265 6.28 -9.70 -9.40
N MET A 266 5.36 -9.40 -8.47
CA MET A 266 5.43 -8.28 -7.55
C MET A 266 5.69 -8.84 -6.15
N CYS A 267 6.77 -8.38 -5.51
CA CYS A 267 7.11 -8.73 -4.15
C CYS A 267 6.89 -7.51 -3.24
N LEU A 268 6.25 -7.71 -2.09
CA LEU A 268 6.10 -6.75 -1.01
C LEU A 268 6.85 -7.26 0.22
N GLU A 269 7.86 -6.52 0.67
CA GLU A 269 8.60 -6.79 1.91
C GLU A 269 8.18 -5.79 2.99
N PHE A 270 7.99 -6.26 4.22
CA PHE A 270 7.63 -5.44 5.38
C PHE A 270 8.13 -6.08 6.68
N ASN A 271 7.94 -5.41 7.83
CA ASN A 271 8.37 -5.93 9.12
C ASN A 271 7.16 -6.12 10.06
N ARG A 272 7.02 -7.32 10.62
CA ARG A 272 5.92 -7.69 11.51
C ARG A 272 6.01 -7.12 12.92
N LYS A 273 7.14 -6.57 13.35
CA LYS A 273 7.25 -5.95 14.69
C LYS A 273 6.24 -4.83 14.88
N ASN A 274 6.06 -4.00 13.86
CA ASN A 274 5.09 -2.92 13.88
C ASN A 274 3.81 -3.26 13.10
N LEU A 275 3.86 -4.22 12.16
CA LEU A 275 2.75 -4.63 11.32
C LEU A 275 2.49 -6.15 11.50
N PRO A 276 2.04 -6.59 12.70
CA PRO A 276 1.92 -8.01 13.03
C PRO A 276 0.79 -8.74 12.30
N TYR A 277 -0.17 -8.01 11.73
CA TYR A 277 -1.29 -8.57 11.00
C TYR A 277 -1.06 -8.51 9.49
N PHE A 278 -1.53 -9.52 8.78
CA PHE A 278 -1.57 -9.53 7.33
C PHE A 278 -2.91 -10.08 6.87
N MET A 279 -3.61 -9.28 6.10
CA MET A 279 -4.86 -9.66 5.46
C MET A 279 -4.70 -9.74 3.95
N GLU A 280 -5.42 -10.64 3.33
CA GLU A 280 -5.62 -10.72 1.89
C GLU A 280 -7.07 -10.35 1.59
N TRP A 281 -7.25 -9.29 0.82
CA TRP A 281 -8.55 -8.95 0.22
C TRP A 281 -8.54 -9.39 -1.24
N LYS A 282 -9.49 -10.24 -1.61
CA LYS A 282 -9.55 -10.74 -2.98
C LYS A 282 -10.95 -10.56 -3.54
N SER A 283 -11.03 -10.02 -4.75
CA SER A 283 -12.26 -9.99 -5.54
C SER A 283 -11.97 -10.53 -6.94
N THR A 284 -12.77 -11.52 -7.34
CA THR A 284 -12.83 -12.03 -8.71
C THR A 284 -14.13 -11.62 -9.40
N ALA A 285 -14.82 -10.59 -8.87
CA ALA A 285 -16.03 -10.07 -9.49
C ALA A 285 -15.71 -9.35 -10.80
N THR A 286 -16.58 -9.56 -11.81
CA THR A 286 -16.47 -8.85 -13.09
C THR A 286 -16.52 -7.34 -12.88
N GLY A 287 -15.45 -6.64 -13.28
CA GLY A 287 -15.28 -5.18 -13.14
C GLY A 287 -14.73 -4.72 -11.79
N ASP A 288 -14.52 -5.63 -10.83
CA ASP A 288 -13.86 -5.37 -9.54
C ASP A 288 -12.82 -6.47 -9.27
N TYR A 289 -11.95 -6.72 -10.24
CA TYR A 289 -10.95 -7.79 -10.20
C TYR A 289 -9.65 -7.30 -9.56
N VAL A 290 -9.38 -7.75 -8.35
CA VAL A 290 -8.29 -7.22 -7.52
C VAL A 290 -7.77 -8.25 -6.53
N LEU A 291 -6.48 -8.13 -6.16
CA LEU A 291 -5.86 -8.81 -5.04
C LEU A 291 -5.21 -7.77 -4.12
N GLY A 292 -5.73 -7.65 -2.90
CA GLY A 292 -5.23 -6.77 -1.85
C GLY A 292 -4.24 -7.51 -0.95
N LEU A 293 -3.09 -6.90 -0.70
CA LEU A 293 -2.06 -7.33 0.26
C LEU A 293 -1.99 -6.28 1.36
N GLU A 294 -2.35 -6.65 2.59
CA GLU A 294 -2.67 -5.67 3.62
C GLU A 294 -1.85 -5.87 4.91
N PRO A 295 -0.56 -5.48 4.93
CA PRO A 295 0.18 -5.41 6.19
C PRO A 295 -0.40 -4.32 7.10
N SER A 296 -0.61 -4.65 8.37
CA SER A 296 -1.32 -3.80 9.32
C SER A 296 -0.84 -3.99 10.76
N ASN A 297 -1.02 -2.96 11.59
CA ASN A 297 -0.85 -3.08 13.03
C ASN A 297 -2.13 -3.51 13.77
N SER A 298 -3.24 -3.62 13.06
CA SER A 298 -4.55 -3.99 13.59
C SER A 298 -5.25 -4.98 12.67
N SER A 299 -6.15 -5.80 13.23
CA SER A 299 -6.85 -6.80 12.45
C SER A 299 -8.03 -6.22 11.67
N VAL A 300 -8.51 -6.98 10.71
CA VAL A 300 -9.68 -6.68 9.85
C VAL A 300 -10.98 -6.43 10.63
N TYR A 301 -11.06 -6.81 11.90
CA TYR A 301 -12.26 -6.61 12.73
C TYR A 301 -12.44 -5.17 13.23
N GLY A 302 -11.46 -4.28 12.99
CA GLY A 302 -11.58 -2.84 13.20
C GLY A 302 -11.52 -2.40 14.66
N LYS A 303 -11.79 -1.10 14.87
CA LYS A 303 -11.57 -0.40 16.13
C LYS A 303 -12.35 -0.98 17.32
N MET A 304 -13.65 -1.26 17.16
CA MET A 304 -14.49 -1.78 18.25
C MET A 304 -13.94 -3.09 18.80
N TYR A 305 -13.60 -4.02 17.92
CA TYR A 305 -12.99 -5.30 18.30
C TYR A 305 -11.69 -5.09 19.10
N HIS A 306 -10.81 -4.20 18.64
CA HIS A 306 -9.55 -3.92 19.34
C HIS A 306 -9.74 -3.28 20.70
N ILE A 307 -10.75 -2.42 20.87
CA ILE A 307 -11.12 -1.85 22.17
C ILE A 307 -11.61 -2.95 23.12
N GLU A 308 -12.55 -3.79 22.68
CA GLU A 308 -13.11 -4.89 23.47
C GLU A 308 -12.04 -5.92 23.89
N GLN A 309 -11.09 -6.20 23.01
CA GLN A 309 -9.98 -7.10 23.26
C GLN A 309 -8.80 -6.43 24.02
N GLN A 310 -8.87 -5.14 24.31
CA GLN A 310 -7.78 -4.35 24.91
C GLN A 310 -6.46 -4.45 24.12
N LYS A 311 -6.57 -4.43 22.79
CA LYS A 311 -5.46 -4.60 21.82
C LYS A 311 -5.20 -3.37 20.96
N VAL A 312 -5.80 -2.23 21.29
CA VAL A 312 -5.49 -0.98 20.59
C VAL A 312 -4.04 -0.60 20.88
N HIS A 313 -3.26 -0.40 19.82
CA HIS A 313 -1.90 0.14 19.94
C HIS A 313 -1.95 1.65 20.16
N TYR A 314 -1.18 2.16 21.12
CA TYR A 314 -1.10 3.58 21.45
C TYR A 314 0.32 4.09 21.35
N LEU A 315 0.51 5.24 20.72
CA LEU A 315 1.74 6.00 20.83
C LEU A 315 1.65 6.99 22.01
N GLN A 316 2.68 7.01 22.85
CA GLN A 316 2.80 7.99 23.92
C GLN A 316 3.07 9.39 23.35
N PRO A 317 2.88 10.47 24.12
CA PRO A 317 3.24 11.82 23.66
C PRO A 317 4.67 11.87 23.12
N PHE A 318 4.82 12.35 21.88
CA PHE A 318 6.07 12.49 21.13
C PHE A 318 6.79 11.17 20.81
N GLU A 319 6.13 10.04 21.02
CA GLU A 319 6.63 8.73 20.57
C GLU A 319 6.54 8.62 19.05
N LYS A 320 7.52 7.93 18.48
CA LYS A 320 7.65 7.69 17.04
C LYS A 320 7.71 6.20 16.73
N GLU A 321 7.08 5.83 15.63
CA GLU A 321 7.16 4.51 15.02
C GLU A 321 7.57 4.62 13.56
N VAL A 322 8.44 3.72 13.08
CA VAL A 322 8.91 3.74 11.69
C VAL A 322 8.52 2.45 10.99
N ASN A 323 7.76 2.60 9.90
CA ASN A 323 7.40 1.50 9.02
C ASN A 323 8.13 1.59 7.68
N ARG A 324 8.43 0.43 7.10
CA ARG A 324 9.05 0.31 5.78
C ARG A 324 8.34 -0.75 4.97
N LEU A 325 7.98 -0.37 3.74
CA LEU A 325 7.47 -1.29 2.74
C LEU A 325 8.36 -1.18 1.50
N LYS A 326 8.77 -2.33 0.96
CA LYS A 326 9.51 -2.36 -0.29
C LYS A 326 8.74 -3.18 -1.32
N PHE A 327 8.41 -2.54 -2.44
CA PHE A 327 7.82 -3.19 -3.59
C PHE A 327 8.90 -3.44 -4.63
N THR A 328 9.01 -4.67 -5.11
CA THR A 328 10.01 -5.06 -6.11
C THR A 328 9.34 -5.85 -7.22
N VAL A 329 9.58 -5.45 -8.48
CA VAL A 329 9.18 -6.24 -9.64
C VAL A 329 10.32 -7.20 -9.99
N LEU A 330 9.99 -8.49 -10.07
CA LEU A 330 10.91 -9.56 -10.45
C LEU A 330 10.55 -10.03 -11.86
N GLU A 331 11.55 -10.18 -12.71
CA GLU A 331 11.38 -10.63 -14.10
C GLU A 331 12.18 -11.89 -14.37
N GLY A 332 11.52 -12.89 -14.93
CA GLY A 332 12.13 -14.16 -15.30
C GLY A 332 12.15 -15.20 -14.18
N THR A 333 12.19 -16.44 -14.58
CA THR A 333 12.03 -17.61 -13.69
C THR A 333 13.10 -17.67 -12.59
N GLU A 334 14.32 -17.24 -12.87
CA GLU A 334 15.41 -17.32 -11.89
C GLU A 334 15.20 -16.40 -10.69
N GLU A 335 14.83 -15.12 -10.93
CA GLU A 335 14.59 -14.14 -9.84
C GLU A 335 13.35 -14.54 -9.03
N ILE A 336 12.29 -14.97 -9.72
CA ILE A 336 11.04 -15.42 -9.07
C ILE A 336 11.31 -16.64 -8.19
N ASN A 337 12.05 -17.64 -8.67
CA ASN A 337 12.37 -18.83 -7.88
C ASN A 337 13.25 -18.50 -6.68
N ARG A 338 14.23 -17.62 -6.83
CA ARG A 338 15.07 -17.17 -5.70
C ARG A 338 14.24 -16.49 -4.59
N CYS A 339 13.27 -15.67 -4.98
CA CYS A 339 12.34 -15.05 -4.04
C CYS A 339 11.43 -16.10 -3.39
N ARG A 340 10.88 -17.04 -4.17
CA ARG A 340 10.07 -18.17 -3.65
C ARG A 340 10.84 -18.98 -2.62
N GLU A 341 12.08 -19.34 -2.89
CA GLU A 341 12.94 -20.07 -1.95
C GLU A 341 13.17 -19.30 -0.65
N ARG A 342 13.29 -17.95 -0.72
CA ARG A 342 13.37 -17.12 0.48
C ARG A 342 12.08 -17.20 1.29
N ILE A 343 10.91 -17.12 0.65
CA ILE A 343 9.60 -17.24 1.32
C ILE A 343 9.46 -18.60 2.00
N LEU A 344 9.85 -19.69 1.33
CA LEU A 344 9.82 -21.03 1.90
C LEU A 344 10.74 -21.17 3.13
N ARG A 345 11.96 -20.62 3.06
CA ARG A 345 12.87 -20.57 4.23
C ARG A 345 12.27 -19.79 5.40
N ILE A 346 11.62 -18.64 5.14
CA ILE A 346 10.92 -17.86 6.19
C ILE A 346 9.82 -18.72 6.83
N LYS A 347 9.11 -19.50 6.03
CA LYS A 347 8.07 -20.42 6.50
C LYS A 347 8.63 -21.60 7.31
N GLY A 348 9.90 -21.95 7.12
CA GLY A 348 10.54 -23.11 7.76
C GLY A 348 10.46 -24.39 6.91
N GLU A 349 10.34 -24.24 5.59
CA GLU A 349 10.31 -25.31 4.58
C GLU A 349 11.57 -25.35 3.71
#